data_93ac57d0055def051f16e79fa4616606
#
_entry.id   93ac57d0055def051f16e79fa4616606
#
_cell.length_a   1.000
_cell.length_b   1.000
_cell.length_c   1.000
_cell.angle_alpha   90.00
_cell.angle_beta   90.00
_cell.angle_gamma   90.00
#
_symmetry.space_group_name_H-M   'P 1'
#
loop_
_entity.id
_entity.type
_entity.pdbx_description
1 polymer ?
#
loop_
_entity_poly.entity_id
_entity_poly.type
_entity_poly.pdbx_seq_one_letter_code
_entity_poly.pdbx_strand_id
1 'polypeptide(L)'
;MQFTGSVHLFGNDVNTDEIIPARYLTTSDPKLLAAYCMEDARPGFAKSVARGDLVVAGGNFGCGSSREHAPIAIKAAGVACVIADSFARIFFRNAINIGLPIIECPGITAKVKQADRLTVDLTAGTVILPSGERLSVPPFPPFMEGIVREGGWMAYLAKQHGVR
;
A
#
# COMPACT_ATOMS: atom_id res chain seq x y z
N MET A 1 -5.17 14.31 -3.38
CA MET A 1 -4.12 13.28 -3.64
C MET A 1 -4.79 12.12 -4.37
N GLN A 2 -4.40 11.91 -5.62
CA GLN A 2 -5.07 10.98 -6.53
C GLN A 2 -4.06 10.06 -7.20
N PHE A 3 -4.44 8.78 -7.34
CA PHE A 3 -3.62 7.77 -8.01
C PHE A 3 -4.47 7.03 -9.05
N THR A 4 -3.89 6.73 -10.20
CA THR A 4 -4.51 5.88 -11.23
C THR A 4 -3.51 4.84 -11.66
N GLY A 5 -3.86 3.56 -11.56
CA GLY A 5 -2.95 2.47 -11.88
C GLY A 5 -3.66 1.15 -12.11
N SER A 6 -2.89 0.17 -12.54
CA SER A 6 -3.35 -1.20 -12.74
C SER A 6 -3.39 -1.96 -11.41
N VAL A 7 -4.39 -2.82 -11.27
CA VAL A 7 -4.62 -3.61 -10.07
C VAL A 7 -3.79 -4.88 -10.06
N HIS A 8 -3.08 -5.10 -8.97
CA HIS A 8 -2.57 -6.41 -8.58
C HIS A 8 -3.48 -6.95 -7.47
N LEU A 9 -4.29 -7.95 -7.80
CA LEU A 9 -5.32 -8.49 -6.91
C LEU A 9 -4.79 -9.64 -6.06
N PHE A 10 -5.00 -9.54 -4.76
CA PHE A 10 -4.67 -10.56 -3.75
C PHE A 10 -5.91 -10.93 -2.95
N GLY A 11 -5.85 -12.06 -2.26
CA GLY A 11 -6.92 -12.56 -1.41
C GLY A 11 -6.87 -12.03 0.03
N ASN A 12 -7.50 -12.79 0.93
CA ASN A 12 -7.52 -12.50 2.37
C ASN A 12 -6.22 -12.94 3.04
N ASP A 13 -5.96 -12.37 4.23
CA ASP A 13 -4.90 -12.79 5.15
C ASP A 13 -3.50 -12.82 4.53
N VAL A 14 -3.22 -11.88 3.63
CA VAL A 14 -1.85 -11.68 3.13
C VAL A 14 -0.99 -11.21 4.28
N ASN A 15 -0.12 -12.08 4.79
CA ASN A 15 0.68 -11.80 5.97
C ASN A 15 2.03 -11.16 5.61
N THR A 16 2.70 -10.60 6.62
CA THR A 16 3.97 -9.90 6.41
C THR A 16 5.09 -10.80 5.92
N ASP A 17 5.06 -12.11 6.22
CA ASP A 17 6.03 -13.08 5.68
C ASP A 17 5.85 -13.33 4.18
N GLU A 18 4.62 -13.23 3.68
CA GLU A 18 4.33 -13.33 2.25
C GLU A 18 4.69 -12.03 1.52
N ILE A 19 4.55 -10.88 2.18
CA ILE A 19 4.91 -9.58 1.61
C ILE A 19 6.43 -9.45 1.50
N ILE A 20 7.14 -9.77 2.57
CA ILE A 20 8.60 -9.82 2.57
C ILE A 20 9.08 -10.99 3.44
N PRO A 21 9.55 -12.09 2.83
CA PRO A 21 10.00 -13.25 3.57
C PRO A 21 11.14 -12.97 4.55
N ALA A 22 11.13 -13.68 5.68
CA ALA A 22 12.11 -13.50 6.75
C ALA A 22 13.57 -13.62 6.27
N ARG A 23 13.84 -14.44 5.27
CA ARG A 23 15.18 -14.63 4.68
C ARG A 23 15.78 -13.37 4.07
N TYR A 24 14.94 -12.34 3.79
CA TYR A 24 15.38 -11.06 3.22
C TYR A 24 15.46 -9.92 4.23
N LEU A 25 15.20 -10.19 5.52
CA LEU A 25 15.19 -9.16 6.57
C LEU A 25 16.58 -8.80 7.11
N THR A 26 17.65 -9.26 6.45
CA THR A 26 19.04 -8.91 6.79
C THR A 26 19.43 -7.51 6.33
N THR A 27 18.55 -6.85 5.59
CA THR A 27 18.74 -5.49 5.08
C THR A 27 17.50 -4.64 5.34
N SER A 28 17.67 -3.33 5.41
CA SER A 28 16.60 -2.33 5.38
C SER A 28 16.68 -1.46 4.13
N ASP A 29 17.53 -1.80 3.17
CA ASP A 29 17.64 -1.08 1.89
C ASP A 29 16.36 -1.28 1.08
N PRO A 30 15.59 -0.20 0.81
CA PRO A 30 14.33 -0.29 0.08
C PRO A 30 14.48 -0.95 -1.30
N LYS A 31 15.57 -0.72 -2.01
CA LYS A 31 15.80 -1.31 -3.34
C LYS A 31 15.95 -2.82 -3.29
N LEU A 32 16.65 -3.32 -2.27
CA LEU A 32 16.81 -4.76 -2.08
C LEU A 32 15.51 -5.40 -1.64
N LEU A 33 14.76 -4.77 -0.74
CA LEU A 33 13.46 -5.25 -0.30
C LEU A 33 12.45 -5.27 -1.46
N ALA A 34 12.45 -4.26 -2.32
CA ALA A 34 11.57 -4.18 -3.48
C ALA A 34 11.76 -5.37 -4.44
N ALA A 35 12.99 -5.84 -4.60
CA ALA A 35 13.31 -6.95 -5.50
C ALA A 35 12.63 -8.26 -5.09
N TYR A 36 12.26 -8.41 -3.82
CA TYR A 36 11.65 -9.60 -3.26
C TYR A 36 10.21 -9.37 -2.74
N CYS A 37 9.65 -8.22 -3.06
CA CYS A 37 8.30 -7.86 -2.64
C CYS A 37 7.27 -8.88 -3.15
N MET A 38 6.43 -9.36 -2.26
CA MET A 38 5.37 -10.35 -2.55
C MET A 38 5.88 -11.68 -3.12
N GLU A 39 7.14 -12.03 -2.93
CA GLU A 39 7.72 -13.21 -3.58
C GLU A 39 7.00 -14.51 -3.20
N ASP A 40 6.62 -14.66 -1.94
CA ASP A 40 5.92 -15.86 -1.48
C ASP A 40 4.39 -15.80 -1.73
N ALA A 41 3.81 -14.59 -1.80
CA ALA A 41 2.41 -14.41 -2.14
C ALA A 41 2.14 -14.59 -3.64
N ARG A 42 3.02 -14.06 -4.46
CA ARG A 42 2.95 -14.16 -5.93
C ARG A 42 4.35 -14.07 -6.52
N PRO A 43 4.96 -15.22 -6.83
CA PRO A 43 6.27 -15.25 -7.52
C PRO A 43 6.25 -14.39 -8.79
N GLY A 44 7.26 -13.56 -8.97
CA GLY A 44 7.37 -12.65 -10.12
C GLY A 44 6.66 -11.31 -9.96
N PHE A 45 5.99 -11.04 -8.85
CA PHE A 45 5.31 -9.76 -8.61
C PHE A 45 6.27 -8.57 -8.78
N ALA A 46 7.44 -8.61 -8.14
CA ALA A 46 8.41 -7.51 -8.19
C ALA A 46 8.88 -7.15 -9.61
N LYS A 47 8.83 -8.12 -10.53
CA LYS A 47 9.17 -7.91 -11.96
C LYS A 47 7.97 -7.43 -12.78
N SER A 48 6.75 -7.73 -12.34
CA SER A 48 5.51 -7.41 -13.06
C SER A 48 4.89 -6.08 -12.65
N VAL A 49 5.14 -5.62 -11.45
CA VAL A 49 4.60 -4.36 -10.94
C VAL A 49 5.26 -3.18 -11.64
N ALA A 50 4.43 -2.26 -12.15
CA ALA A 50 4.90 -1.00 -12.70
C ALA A 50 4.74 0.12 -11.66
N ARG A 51 5.58 1.14 -11.79
CA ARG A 51 5.45 2.32 -10.93
C ARG A 51 4.08 2.98 -11.12
N GLY A 52 3.37 3.17 -10.03
CA GLY A 52 2.02 3.74 -10.04
C GLY A 52 0.91 2.70 -9.96
N ASP A 53 1.24 1.42 -10.05
CA ASP A 53 0.26 0.34 -9.89
C ASP A 53 -0.33 0.32 -8.48
N LEU A 54 -1.47 -0.34 -8.36
CA LEU A 54 -2.23 -0.47 -7.13
C LEU A 54 -2.25 -1.92 -6.68
N VAL A 55 -2.13 -2.15 -5.38
CA VAL A 55 -2.43 -3.45 -4.77
C VAL A 55 -3.85 -3.39 -4.23
N VAL A 56 -4.66 -4.39 -4.59
CA VAL A 56 -6.01 -4.59 -4.04
C VAL A 56 -6.05 -5.95 -3.36
N ALA A 57 -6.54 -6.00 -2.14
CA ALA A 57 -6.55 -7.22 -1.35
C ALA A 57 -7.83 -7.38 -0.52
N GLY A 58 -8.04 -8.57 -0.01
CA GLY A 58 -9.15 -8.89 0.89
C GLY A 58 -8.93 -8.40 2.31
N GLY A 59 -9.53 -9.08 3.27
CA GLY A 59 -9.46 -8.73 4.66
C GLY A 59 -8.12 -9.04 5.33
N ASN A 60 -7.83 -8.30 6.40
CA ASN A 60 -6.71 -8.53 7.29
C ASN A 60 -5.32 -8.48 6.58
N PHE A 61 -5.17 -7.57 5.63
CA PHE A 61 -3.91 -7.40 4.91
C PHE A 61 -2.79 -6.93 5.84
N GLY A 62 -1.62 -7.55 5.73
CA GLY A 62 -0.48 -7.23 6.57
C GLY A 62 -0.51 -7.88 7.96
N CYS A 63 -1.31 -8.92 8.14
CA CYS A 63 -1.34 -9.70 9.39
C CYS A 63 0.00 -10.39 9.67
N GLY A 64 0.14 -10.93 10.86
CA GLY A 64 1.37 -11.61 11.29
C GLY A 64 2.33 -10.68 12.02
N SER A 65 3.63 -10.94 11.89
CA SER A 65 4.67 -10.22 12.61
C SER A 65 4.73 -8.74 12.23
N SER A 66 4.96 -7.89 13.23
CA SER A 66 5.18 -6.46 13.00
C SER A 66 6.51 -6.22 12.28
N ARG A 67 6.45 -5.97 10.98
CA ARG A 67 7.63 -5.71 10.15
C ARG A 67 7.42 -4.45 9.33
N GLU A 68 8.18 -3.42 9.66
CA GLU A 68 8.22 -2.18 8.87
C GLU A 68 8.76 -2.43 7.46
N HIS A 69 9.57 -3.48 7.29
CA HIS A 69 10.09 -3.93 5.99
C HIS A 69 9.00 -4.23 4.98
N ALA A 70 7.84 -4.74 5.42
CA ALA A 70 6.74 -5.09 4.52
C ALA A 70 6.19 -3.86 3.76
N PRO A 71 5.73 -2.78 4.41
CA PRO A 71 5.28 -1.60 3.69
C PRO A 71 6.42 -0.89 2.93
N ILE A 72 7.66 -0.94 3.42
CA ILE A 72 8.82 -0.42 2.69
C ILE A 72 9.01 -1.15 1.36
N ALA A 73 8.94 -2.49 1.37
CA ALA A 73 9.07 -3.30 0.17
C ALA A 73 7.98 -2.95 -0.88
N ILE A 74 6.74 -2.82 -0.45
CA ILE A 74 5.61 -2.47 -1.32
C ILE A 74 5.82 -1.09 -1.95
N LYS A 75 6.14 -0.10 -1.13
CA LYS A 75 6.38 1.28 -1.61
C LYS A 75 7.56 1.33 -2.58
N ALA A 76 8.67 0.70 -2.23
CA ALA A 76 9.88 0.70 -3.05
C ALA A 76 9.70 -0.08 -4.37
N ALA A 77 8.80 -1.06 -4.40
CA ALA A 77 8.44 -1.77 -5.63
C ALA A 77 7.68 -0.90 -6.64
N GLY A 78 7.20 0.29 -6.22
CA GLY A 78 6.52 1.24 -7.08
C GLY A 78 5.01 1.30 -6.91
N VAL A 79 4.44 0.54 -5.98
CA VAL A 79 3.02 0.58 -5.67
C VAL A 79 2.64 1.97 -5.15
N ALA A 80 1.64 2.58 -5.77
CA ALA A 80 1.18 3.92 -5.40
C ALA A 80 0.23 3.92 -4.20
N CYS A 81 -0.59 2.88 -4.07
CA CYS A 81 -1.56 2.76 -2.98
C CYS A 81 -1.95 1.30 -2.78
N VAL A 82 -2.21 0.92 -1.54
CA VAL A 82 -2.80 -0.38 -1.20
C VAL A 82 -4.25 -0.16 -0.77
N ILE A 83 -5.16 -0.89 -1.40
CA ILE A 83 -6.60 -0.86 -1.10
C ILE A 83 -6.98 -2.25 -0.61
N ALA A 84 -7.58 -2.37 0.56
CA ALA A 84 -7.99 -3.66 1.08
C ALA A 84 -9.35 -3.57 1.77
N ASP A 85 -10.01 -4.72 1.90
CA ASP A 85 -11.25 -4.79 2.68
C ASP A 85 -11.00 -4.37 4.14
N SER A 86 -9.85 -4.77 4.69
CA SER A 86 -9.36 -4.34 5.99
C SER A 86 -7.85 -4.58 6.12
N PHE A 87 -7.23 -3.94 7.11
CA PHE A 87 -5.80 -4.07 7.41
C PHE A 87 -5.58 -4.53 8.85
N ALA A 88 -4.50 -5.27 9.08
CA ALA A 88 -3.96 -5.44 10.42
C ALA A 88 -3.49 -4.07 10.96
N ARG A 89 -3.79 -3.78 12.24
CA ARG A 89 -3.53 -2.46 12.85
C ARG A 89 -2.08 -2.02 12.75
N ILE A 90 -1.16 -2.92 13.06
CA ILE A 90 0.27 -2.60 13.07
C ILE A 90 0.75 -2.32 11.64
N PHE A 91 0.30 -3.09 10.65
CA PHE A 91 0.63 -2.84 9.25
C PHE A 91 0.12 -1.45 8.81
N PHE A 92 -1.13 -1.11 9.14
CA PHE A 92 -1.71 0.19 8.83
C PHE A 92 -0.83 1.34 9.34
N ARG A 93 -0.47 1.27 10.62
CA ARG A 93 0.40 2.24 11.28
C ARG A 93 1.77 2.36 10.60
N ASN A 94 2.42 1.22 10.37
CA ASN A 94 3.73 1.19 9.73
C ASN A 94 3.69 1.76 8.31
N ALA A 95 2.64 1.44 7.55
CA ALA A 95 2.45 1.96 6.19
C ALA A 95 2.35 3.50 6.18
N ILE A 96 1.53 4.08 7.05
CA ILE A 96 1.42 5.54 7.17
C ILE A 96 2.75 6.14 7.59
N ASN A 97 3.43 5.55 8.57
CA ASN A 97 4.71 6.05 9.08
C ASN A 97 5.79 6.14 7.99
N ILE A 98 5.81 5.21 7.06
CA ILE A 98 6.79 5.22 5.95
C ILE A 98 6.26 5.94 4.69
N GLY A 99 5.06 6.49 4.75
CA GLY A 99 4.47 7.25 3.64
C GLY A 99 3.92 6.40 2.50
N LEU A 100 3.50 5.16 2.78
CA LEU A 100 2.75 4.34 1.84
C LEU A 100 1.25 4.64 1.98
N PRO A 101 0.59 5.17 0.94
CA PRO A 101 -0.86 5.36 0.99
C PRO A 101 -1.60 4.03 1.10
N ILE A 102 -2.51 3.93 2.05
CA ILE A 102 -3.38 2.76 2.20
C ILE A 102 -4.80 3.20 2.52
N ILE A 103 -5.78 2.44 2.07
CA ILE A 103 -7.18 2.77 2.26
C ILE A 103 -8.02 1.50 2.45
N GLU A 104 -8.93 1.53 3.43
CA GLU A 104 -9.92 0.47 3.61
C GLU A 104 -11.11 0.73 2.70
N CYS A 105 -11.48 -0.28 1.93
CA CYS A 105 -12.65 -0.26 1.06
C CYS A 105 -13.33 -1.64 1.11
N PRO A 106 -14.19 -1.87 2.12
CA PRO A 106 -14.86 -3.17 2.29
C PRO A 106 -15.61 -3.60 1.03
N GLY A 107 -15.41 -4.85 0.62
CA GLY A 107 -16.05 -5.42 -0.57
C GLY A 107 -15.36 -5.12 -1.89
N ILE A 108 -14.22 -4.45 -1.88
CA ILE A 108 -13.51 -4.07 -3.11
C ILE A 108 -13.12 -5.27 -3.98
N THR A 109 -12.70 -6.37 -3.36
CA THR A 109 -12.25 -7.56 -4.09
C THR A 109 -13.33 -8.21 -4.93
N ALA A 110 -14.61 -8.05 -4.55
CA ALA A 110 -15.75 -8.54 -5.33
C ALA A 110 -16.06 -7.65 -6.56
N LYS A 111 -15.49 -6.45 -6.63
CA LYS A 111 -15.80 -5.44 -7.65
C LYS A 111 -14.68 -5.21 -8.66
N VAL A 112 -13.51 -5.81 -8.46
CA VAL A 112 -12.34 -5.64 -9.33
C VAL A 112 -11.75 -6.97 -9.74
N LYS A 113 -11.01 -6.94 -10.85
CA LYS A 113 -10.25 -8.08 -11.38
C LYS A 113 -8.78 -7.72 -11.50
N GLN A 114 -7.94 -8.74 -11.59
CA GLN A 114 -6.52 -8.55 -11.92
C GLN A 114 -6.37 -7.71 -13.19
N ALA A 115 -5.47 -6.74 -13.14
CA ALA A 115 -5.16 -5.80 -14.22
C ALA A 115 -6.24 -4.75 -14.54
N ASP A 116 -7.33 -4.69 -13.80
CA ASP A 116 -8.27 -3.58 -13.89
C ASP A 116 -7.56 -2.26 -13.62
N ARG A 117 -8.06 -1.17 -14.17
CA ARG A 117 -7.54 0.16 -13.93
C ARG A 117 -8.46 0.93 -12.99
N LEU A 118 -7.93 1.36 -11.86
CA LEU A 118 -8.66 2.11 -10.85
C LEU A 118 -8.09 3.51 -10.70
N THR A 119 -8.95 4.42 -10.25
CA THR A 119 -8.54 5.73 -9.73
C THR A 119 -8.94 5.85 -8.27
N VAL A 120 -8.00 6.26 -7.44
CA VAL A 120 -8.20 6.47 -5.99
C VAL A 120 -7.95 7.93 -5.69
N ASP A 121 -8.92 8.59 -5.05
CA ASP A 121 -8.77 9.94 -4.53
C ASP A 121 -8.87 9.90 -3.01
N LEU A 122 -7.72 10.06 -2.34
CA LEU A 122 -7.64 10.02 -0.88
C LEU A 122 -8.27 11.25 -0.24
N THR A 123 -8.16 12.39 -0.89
CA THR A 123 -8.71 13.66 -0.38
C THR A 123 -10.24 13.65 -0.44
N ALA A 124 -10.79 13.19 -1.56
CA ALA A 124 -12.24 13.09 -1.74
C ALA A 124 -12.85 11.85 -1.07
N GLY A 125 -12.03 10.84 -0.74
CA GLY A 125 -12.52 9.58 -0.20
C GLY A 125 -13.31 8.78 -1.23
N THR A 126 -12.74 8.59 -2.44
CA THR A 126 -13.43 7.93 -3.56
C THR A 126 -12.52 6.95 -4.25
N VAL A 127 -13.05 5.77 -4.57
CA VAL A 127 -12.46 4.79 -5.48
C VAL A 127 -13.33 4.68 -6.72
N ILE A 128 -12.76 4.90 -7.90
CA ILE A 128 -13.46 4.86 -9.18
C ILE A 128 -13.09 3.58 -9.91
N LEU A 129 -14.10 2.74 -10.16
CA LEU A 129 -13.96 1.46 -10.86
C LEU A 129 -13.85 1.65 -12.38
N PRO A 130 -13.41 0.63 -13.14
CA PRO A 130 -13.36 0.70 -14.61
C PRO A 130 -14.71 1.01 -15.25
N SER A 131 -15.81 0.60 -14.62
CA SER A 131 -17.18 0.89 -15.07
C SER A 131 -17.60 2.36 -14.89
N GLY A 132 -16.80 3.15 -14.15
CA GLY A 132 -17.17 4.49 -13.73
C GLY A 132 -17.94 4.54 -12.40
N GLU A 133 -18.29 3.39 -11.83
CA GLU A 133 -18.90 3.33 -10.48
C GLU A 133 -17.95 3.94 -9.46
N ARG A 134 -18.48 4.76 -8.56
CA ARG A 134 -17.74 5.42 -7.49
C ARG A 134 -18.07 4.77 -6.15
N LEU A 135 -17.05 4.29 -5.47
CA LEU A 135 -17.16 3.78 -4.10
C LEU A 135 -16.72 4.87 -3.13
N SER A 136 -17.53 5.11 -2.11
CA SER A 136 -17.21 6.07 -1.06
C SER A 136 -16.42 5.37 0.04
N VAL A 137 -15.31 5.99 0.45
CA VAL A 137 -14.44 5.52 1.52
C VAL A 137 -14.14 6.70 2.45
N PRO A 138 -13.72 6.47 3.70
CA PRO A 138 -13.31 7.57 4.56
C PRO A 138 -12.15 8.34 3.93
N PRO A 139 -12.27 9.68 3.77
CA PRO A 139 -11.18 10.49 3.25
C PRO A 139 -10.01 10.52 4.22
N PHE A 140 -8.79 10.64 3.69
CA PHE A 140 -7.61 10.81 4.54
C PHE A 140 -7.71 12.12 5.33
N PRO A 141 -7.45 12.09 6.64
CA PRO A 141 -7.26 13.31 7.40
C PRO A 141 -6.09 14.13 6.81
N PRO A 142 -6.19 15.47 6.80
CA PRO A 142 -5.14 16.32 6.19
C PRO A 142 -3.72 16.05 6.70
N PHE A 143 -3.57 15.72 7.99
CA PHE A 143 -2.26 15.43 8.56
C PHE A 143 -1.67 14.12 8.01
N MET A 144 -2.50 13.11 7.75
CA MET A 144 -2.07 11.85 7.13
C MET A 144 -1.64 12.06 5.68
N GLU A 145 -2.37 12.87 4.94
CA GLU A 145 -1.93 13.28 3.59
C GLU A 145 -0.59 14.01 3.64
N GLY A 146 -0.38 14.87 4.64
CA GLY A 146 0.89 15.53 4.87
C GLY A 146 2.03 14.55 5.07
N ILE A 147 1.85 13.54 5.91
CA ILE A 147 2.85 12.50 6.17
C ILE A 147 3.20 11.74 4.87
N VAL A 148 2.19 11.32 4.12
CA VAL A 148 2.38 10.59 2.87
C VAL A 148 3.09 11.48 1.83
N ARG A 149 2.69 12.73 1.72
CA ARG A 149 3.27 13.69 0.76
C ARG A 149 4.76 13.95 1.02
N GLU A 150 5.15 14.02 2.28
CA GLU A 150 6.56 14.23 2.66
C GLU A 150 7.38 12.92 2.61
N GLY A 151 6.76 11.79 2.33
CA GLY A 151 7.43 10.50 2.21
C GLY A 151 7.59 9.73 3.52
N GLY A 152 6.88 10.15 4.58
CA GLY A 152 6.83 9.46 5.87
C GLY A 152 6.87 10.40 7.06
N TRP A 153 6.61 9.84 8.24
CA TRP A 153 6.49 10.57 9.50
C TRP A 153 7.73 11.37 9.86
N MET A 154 8.92 10.80 9.71
CA MET A 154 10.18 11.47 10.06
C MET A 154 10.45 12.68 9.17
N ALA A 155 10.23 12.55 7.87
CA ALA A 155 10.35 13.66 6.93
C ALA A 155 9.31 14.75 7.19
N TYR A 156 8.09 14.36 7.51
CA TYR A 156 7.03 15.28 7.89
C TYR A 156 7.39 16.10 9.13
N LEU A 157 7.86 15.43 10.19
CA LEU A 157 8.31 16.12 11.42
C LEU A 157 9.49 17.07 11.15
N ALA A 158 10.49 16.62 10.40
CA ALA A 158 11.65 17.45 10.07
C ALA A 158 11.22 18.75 9.39
N LYS A 159 10.26 18.67 8.49
CA LYS A 159 9.70 19.86 7.81
C LYS A 159 8.95 20.79 8.76
N GLN A 160 8.13 20.23 9.67
CA GLN A 160 7.37 21.00 10.64
C GLN A 160 8.27 21.76 11.64
N HIS A 161 9.40 21.16 12.00
CA HIS A 161 10.34 21.75 12.98
C HIS A 161 11.52 22.49 12.35
N GLY A 162 11.54 22.65 11.02
CA GLY A 162 12.60 23.36 10.31
C GLY A 162 13.98 22.70 10.40
N VAL A 163 14.02 21.40 10.70
CA VAL A 163 15.26 20.61 10.73
C VAL A 163 15.55 20.12 9.31
N ARG A 164 16.72 20.47 8.76
CA ARG A 164 17.21 19.98 7.47
C ARG A 164 18.06 18.73 7.64
#